data_639f0202efb9ff339e779753c24db957
#
_entry.id   639f0202efb9ff339e779753c24db957
#
_cell.length_a   1.000
_cell.length_b   1.000
_cell.length_c   1.000
_cell.angle_alpha   90.00
_cell.angle_beta   90.00
_cell.angle_gamma   90.00
#
_symmetry.space_group_name_H-M   'P 1'
#
loop_
_entity.id
_entity.type
_entity.pdbx_description
1 polymer ?
#
loop_
_entity_poly.entity_id
_entity_poly.type
_entity_poly.pdbx_seq_one_letter_code
_entity_poly.pdbx_strand_id
1 'polypeptide(L)'
;MNLIDCHAHCLPPTILDALREFAAGSYLGRSLYADEGFSSLEKHLALMDRFGVDKEVINYGNLLVPAARARKLPMEEVVKMVNDYIAEAARIAPGRFIPAAAVDPLGGEAALAELARAVEKLGLFGISLSTNLDGRALDDPVYEPIFERAKSWNMPLWVHPGQVPQAWQQALGLNNRYLNSGVGFLLDDMLCLVKMITANVFDRWWGVKFVFCQLGGFLPFTMGRFDQQFFFERRVYEQEKRPLPEYLQRRVVEYCQAFYVDTHTADASAIRCALDCMSADRIVLGGDYPISPPEIGLGYTIPQLDKVGLSSTDRAKIERGNASKLLNLP
;
A
#
# COMPACT_ATOMS: atom_id res chain seq x y z
N MET A 1 -4.07 24.59 -1.43
CA MET A 1 -4.45 23.41 -0.65
C MET A 1 -3.15 22.78 -0.19
N ASN A 2 -3.09 22.21 1.00
CA ASN A 2 -1.87 21.53 1.50
C ASN A 2 -2.15 20.03 1.55
N LEU A 3 -2.33 19.40 0.39
CA LEU A 3 -2.62 17.98 0.28
C LEU A 3 -1.41 17.13 0.67
N ILE A 4 -1.64 15.92 1.14
CA ILE A 4 -0.59 14.90 1.30
C ILE A 4 -0.98 13.71 0.45
N ASP A 5 -0.15 13.41 -0.56
CA ASP A 5 -0.30 12.20 -1.37
C ASP A 5 0.44 11.04 -0.70
N CYS A 6 -0.30 9.98 -0.37
CA CYS A 6 0.24 8.82 0.33
C CYS A 6 0.64 7.67 -0.60
N HIS A 7 0.58 7.87 -1.92
CA HIS A 7 0.82 6.79 -2.88
C HIS A 7 1.53 7.30 -4.14
N ALA A 8 2.86 7.16 -4.15
CA ALA A 8 3.67 7.44 -5.33
C ALA A 8 4.92 6.53 -5.36
N HIS A 9 5.47 6.33 -6.57
CA HIS A 9 6.54 5.37 -6.82
C HIS A 9 7.76 6.02 -7.44
N CYS A 10 8.94 5.66 -6.92
CA CYS A 10 10.21 6.11 -7.46
C CYS A 10 11.24 4.97 -7.44
N LEU A 11 12.05 4.87 -8.49
CA LEU A 11 13.04 3.82 -8.66
C LEU A 11 14.37 4.37 -9.15
N PRO A 12 15.50 3.78 -8.74
CA PRO A 12 16.79 4.09 -9.35
C PRO A 12 16.74 3.90 -10.88
N PRO A 13 17.31 4.83 -11.68
CA PRO A 13 17.34 4.70 -13.15
C PRO A 13 17.87 3.36 -13.62
N THR A 14 18.94 2.85 -12.98
CA THR A 14 19.57 1.57 -13.35
C THR A 14 18.66 0.36 -13.11
N ILE A 15 17.76 0.43 -12.11
CA ILE A 15 16.75 -0.60 -11.86
C ILE A 15 15.62 -0.46 -12.89
N LEU A 16 15.19 0.77 -13.16
CA LEU A 16 14.11 1.06 -14.11
C LEU A 16 14.46 0.59 -15.51
N ASP A 17 15.68 0.86 -16.00
CA ASP A 17 16.14 0.41 -17.32
C ASP A 17 16.18 -1.10 -17.43
N ALA A 18 16.70 -1.78 -16.41
CA ALA A 18 16.69 -3.24 -16.37
C ALA A 18 15.28 -3.83 -16.34
N LEU A 19 14.35 -3.21 -15.61
CA LEU A 19 12.94 -3.64 -15.58
C LEU A 19 12.25 -3.44 -16.92
N ARG A 20 12.52 -2.34 -17.62
CA ARG A 20 11.99 -2.05 -18.96
C ARG A 20 12.41 -3.12 -19.98
N GLU A 21 13.69 -3.50 -19.95
CA GLU A 21 14.22 -4.56 -20.82
C GLU A 21 13.62 -5.93 -20.43
N PHE A 22 13.65 -6.29 -19.15
CA PHE A 22 13.16 -7.56 -18.63
C PHE A 22 11.67 -7.78 -18.90
N ALA A 23 10.88 -6.73 -18.76
CA ALA A 23 9.44 -6.76 -18.92
C ALA A 23 8.97 -6.34 -20.33
N ALA A 24 9.89 -6.18 -21.29
CA ALA A 24 9.57 -5.74 -22.65
C ALA A 24 8.43 -6.58 -23.26
N GLY A 25 7.45 -5.89 -23.87
CA GLY A 25 6.26 -6.53 -24.44
C GLY A 25 5.17 -6.93 -23.45
N SER A 26 5.46 -6.98 -22.15
CA SER A 26 4.47 -7.23 -21.11
C SER A 26 3.67 -5.98 -20.76
N TYR A 27 2.60 -6.16 -19.96
CA TYR A 27 1.88 -5.03 -19.38
C TYR A 27 2.79 -4.16 -18.49
N LEU A 28 3.58 -4.78 -17.62
CA LEU A 28 4.50 -4.07 -16.73
C LEU A 28 5.49 -3.21 -17.53
N GLY A 29 6.14 -3.78 -18.55
CA GLY A 29 7.07 -3.03 -19.40
C GLY A 29 6.43 -1.81 -20.05
N ARG A 30 5.23 -1.96 -20.61
CA ARG A 30 4.49 -0.82 -21.19
C ARG A 30 4.18 0.28 -20.18
N SER A 31 3.81 -0.09 -18.95
CA SER A 31 3.54 0.87 -17.87
C SER A 31 4.81 1.62 -17.47
N LEU A 32 5.96 0.92 -17.37
CA LEU A 32 7.25 1.52 -17.04
C LEU A 32 7.81 2.46 -18.12
N TYR A 33 7.39 2.28 -19.38
CA TYR A 33 7.74 3.20 -20.47
C TYR A 33 6.78 4.38 -20.61
N ALA A 34 5.60 4.32 -19.98
CA ALA A 34 4.56 5.33 -20.19
C ALA A 34 4.92 6.69 -19.59
N ASP A 35 5.72 6.73 -18.53
CA ASP A 35 6.12 7.96 -17.87
C ASP A 35 7.57 7.90 -17.37
N GLU A 36 8.30 9.00 -17.52
CA GLU A 36 9.65 9.16 -16.96
C GLU A 36 9.67 9.44 -15.46
N GLY A 37 8.52 9.71 -14.85
CA GLY A 37 8.37 10.00 -13.43
C GLY A 37 8.92 8.92 -12.51
N PHE A 38 9.02 7.66 -12.97
CA PHE A 38 9.64 6.60 -12.16
C PHE A 38 11.06 6.90 -11.68
N SER A 39 11.80 7.77 -12.36
CA SER A 39 13.15 8.17 -11.98
C SER A 39 13.39 9.68 -12.05
N SER A 40 12.33 10.48 -12.24
CA SER A 40 12.43 11.94 -12.33
C SER A 40 11.65 12.61 -11.21
N LEU A 41 12.39 13.06 -10.20
CA LEU A 41 11.82 13.80 -9.06
C LEU A 41 11.29 15.18 -9.47
N GLU A 42 11.83 15.79 -10.51
CA GLU A 42 11.34 17.07 -11.05
C GLU A 42 9.90 16.91 -11.56
N LYS A 43 9.57 15.76 -12.18
CA LYS A 43 8.20 15.48 -12.60
C LYS A 43 7.25 15.28 -11.43
N HIS A 44 7.70 14.62 -10.35
CA HIS A 44 6.94 14.55 -9.11
C HIS A 44 6.67 15.94 -8.53
N LEU A 45 7.70 16.79 -8.42
CA LEU A 45 7.54 18.15 -7.90
C LEU A 45 6.59 18.98 -8.76
N ALA A 46 6.72 18.92 -10.08
CA ALA A 46 5.80 19.61 -10.99
C ALA A 46 4.34 19.14 -10.84
N LEU A 47 4.14 17.82 -10.63
CA LEU A 47 2.82 17.25 -10.36
C LEU A 47 2.28 17.74 -9.02
N MET A 48 3.08 17.66 -7.97
CA MET A 48 2.73 18.14 -6.64
C MET A 48 2.30 19.62 -6.67
N ASP A 49 3.06 20.47 -7.37
CA ASP A 49 2.75 21.90 -7.49
C ASP A 49 1.44 22.10 -8.29
N ARG A 50 1.23 21.34 -9.37
CA ARG A 50 0.01 21.40 -10.18
C ARG A 50 -1.25 21.09 -9.37
N PHE A 51 -1.21 20.11 -8.47
CA PHE A 51 -2.36 19.67 -7.68
C PHE A 51 -2.41 20.22 -6.25
N GLY A 52 -1.45 21.03 -5.85
CA GLY A 52 -1.38 21.62 -4.50
C GLY A 52 -1.01 20.58 -3.42
N VAL A 53 -0.22 19.58 -3.81
CA VAL A 53 0.35 18.58 -2.89
C VAL A 53 1.56 19.18 -2.19
N ASP A 54 1.50 19.25 -0.87
CA ASP A 54 2.59 19.72 -0.01
C ASP A 54 3.66 18.64 0.18
N LYS A 55 3.20 17.42 0.44
CA LYS A 55 4.07 16.26 0.69
C LYS A 55 3.59 15.04 -0.07
N GLU A 56 4.54 14.22 -0.49
CA GLU A 56 4.30 12.97 -1.20
C GLU A 56 5.08 11.83 -0.55
N VAL A 57 4.39 10.73 -0.24
CA VAL A 57 5.03 9.48 0.19
C VAL A 57 5.52 8.74 -1.03
N ILE A 58 6.82 8.52 -1.12
CA ILE A 58 7.44 7.80 -2.23
C ILE A 58 7.97 6.44 -1.79
N ASN A 59 7.69 5.42 -2.58
CA ASN A 59 8.13 4.05 -2.36
C ASN A 59 8.40 3.32 -3.68
N TYR A 60 8.74 2.04 -3.61
CA TYR A 60 9.07 1.21 -4.78
C TYR A 60 7.87 0.41 -5.33
N GLY A 61 6.71 0.48 -4.69
CA GLY A 61 5.54 -0.36 -5.04
C GLY A 61 5.80 -1.85 -4.80
N ASN A 62 5.44 -2.69 -5.79
CA ASN A 62 5.65 -4.14 -5.75
C ASN A 62 6.82 -4.62 -6.65
N LEU A 63 7.81 -3.76 -6.91
CA LEU A 63 8.80 -3.98 -7.96
C LEU A 63 10.11 -4.61 -7.48
N LEU A 64 10.31 -4.93 -6.19
CA LEU A 64 11.56 -5.52 -5.69
C LEU A 64 11.88 -6.87 -6.35
N VAL A 65 10.94 -7.81 -6.37
CA VAL A 65 11.16 -9.13 -6.98
C VAL A 65 11.43 -9.03 -8.48
N PRO A 66 10.62 -8.31 -9.27
CA PRO A 66 10.95 -8.04 -10.67
C PRO A 66 12.31 -7.37 -10.86
N ALA A 67 12.68 -6.41 -10.01
CA ALA A 67 13.97 -5.73 -10.08
C ALA A 67 15.15 -6.66 -9.81
N ALA A 68 15.07 -7.51 -8.79
CA ALA A 68 16.11 -8.49 -8.48
C ALA A 68 16.32 -9.47 -9.64
N ARG A 69 15.22 -9.96 -10.24
CA ARG A 69 15.27 -10.83 -11.43
C ARG A 69 15.85 -10.12 -12.66
N ALA A 70 15.42 -8.89 -12.93
CA ALA A 70 15.91 -8.10 -14.06
C ALA A 70 17.41 -7.78 -13.95
N ARG A 71 17.86 -7.41 -12.75
CA ARG A 71 19.26 -7.10 -12.46
C ARG A 71 20.14 -8.33 -12.25
N LYS A 72 19.54 -9.51 -12.03
CA LYS A 72 20.24 -10.74 -11.61
C LYS A 72 21.10 -10.52 -10.36
N LEU A 73 20.55 -9.75 -9.42
CA LEU A 73 21.20 -9.41 -8.14
C LEU A 73 20.44 -10.07 -6.98
N PRO A 74 21.14 -10.33 -5.85
CA PRO A 74 20.48 -10.68 -4.60
C PRO A 74 19.48 -9.61 -4.18
N MET A 75 18.41 -10.01 -3.52
CA MET A 75 17.37 -9.06 -3.05
C MET A 75 17.94 -8.00 -2.12
N GLU A 76 18.87 -8.37 -1.24
CA GLU A 76 19.57 -7.48 -0.32
C GLU A 76 20.23 -6.28 -1.05
N GLU A 77 20.91 -6.54 -2.16
CA GLU A 77 21.57 -5.50 -2.95
C GLU A 77 20.54 -4.57 -3.58
N VAL A 78 19.44 -5.12 -4.12
CA VAL A 78 18.37 -4.31 -4.72
C VAL A 78 17.68 -3.44 -3.68
N VAL A 79 17.36 -3.99 -2.51
CA VAL A 79 16.77 -3.24 -1.38
C VAL A 79 17.68 -2.06 -0.99
N LYS A 80 18.97 -2.30 -0.85
CA LYS A 80 19.96 -1.25 -0.52
C LYS A 80 20.00 -0.16 -1.60
N MET A 81 20.05 -0.54 -2.88
CA MET A 81 20.03 0.42 -4.00
C MET A 81 18.77 1.30 -3.98
N VAL A 82 17.62 0.70 -3.71
CA VAL A 82 16.34 1.43 -3.61
C VAL A 82 16.35 2.38 -2.43
N ASN A 83 16.76 1.92 -1.24
CA ASN A 83 16.81 2.75 -0.04
C ASN A 83 17.75 3.94 -0.19
N ASP A 84 18.94 3.73 -0.74
CA ASP A 84 19.92 4.78 -0.98
C ASP A 84 19.38 5.85 -1.97
N TYR A 85 18.72 5.40 -3.04
CA TYR A 85 18.14 6.30 -4.05
C TYR A 85 16.94 7.10 -3.49
N ILE A 86 16.02 6.46 -2.79
CA ILE A 86 14.85 7.14 -2.22
C ILE A 86 15.28 8.14 -1.12
N ALA A 87 16.35 7.83 -0.37
CA ALA A 87 16.92 8.77 0.59
C ALA A 87 17.50 10.03 -0.08
N GLU A 88 18.13 9.87 -1.25
CA GLU A 88 18.62 11.01 -2.04
C GLU A 88 17.47 11.89 -2.51
N ALA A 89 16.35 11.31 -2.90
CA ALA A 89 15.14 12.03 -3.28
C ALA A 89 14.70 13.02 -2.19
N ALA A 90 14.69 12.58 -0.93
CA ALA A 90 14.32 13.43 0.20
C ALA A 90 15.29 14.62 0.40
N ARG A 91 16.57 14.46 0.04
CA ARG A 91 17.58 15.52 0.13
C ARG A 91 17.49 16.57 -0.98
N ILE A 92 17.03 16.17 -2.16
CA ILE A 92 16.86 17.08 -3.31
C ILE A 92 15.75 18.09 -3.05
N ALA A 93 14.65 17.67 -2.40
CA ALA A 93 13.54 18.55 -2.06
C ALA A 93 13.12 18.37 -0.58
N PRO A 94 13.87 18.97 0.36
CA PRO A 94 13.62 18.79 1.78
C PRO A 94 12.19 19.15 2.18
N GLY A 95 11.52 18.21 2.86
CA GLY A 95 10.16 18.38 3.35
C GLY A 95 9.06 18.16 2.32
N ARG A 96 9.38 17.92 1.03
CA ARG A 96 8.40 17.58 0.00
C ARG A 96 8.18 16.08 -0.10
N PHE A 97 9.24 15.29 -0.07
CA PHE A 97 9.16 13.83 -0.12
C PHE A 97 9.27 13.20 1.25
N ILE A 98 8.48 12.15 1.46
CA ILE A 98 8.53 11.26 2.61
C ILE A 98 8.92 9.88 2.09
N PRO A 99 10.20 9.52 2.20
CA PRO A 99 10.73 8.28 1.65
C PRO A 99 10.37 7.09 2.55
N ALA A 100 9.70 6.07 2.02
CA ALA A 100 9.42 4.83 2.72
C ALA A 100 10.50 3.77 2.43
N ALA A 101 11.01 3.12 3.47
CA ALA A 101 12.07 2.12 3.36
C ALA A 101 11.59 0.85 2.66
N ALA A 102 12.38 0.35 1.74
CA ALA A 102 12.26 -1.00 1.22
C ALA A 102 12.83 -2.02 2.22
N VAL A 103 12.24 -3.21 2.26
CA VAL A 103 12.73 -4.33 3.07
C VAL A 103 12.45 -5.66 2.35
N ASP A 104 13.36 -6.63 2.49
CA ASP A 104 13.10 -8.02 2.10
C ASP A 104 12.54 -8.79 3.30
N PRO A 105 11.26 -9.14 3.33
CA PRO A 105 10.70 -9.89 4.46
C PRO A 105 11.33 -11.26 4.67
N LEU A 106 11.96 -11.83 3.64
CA LEU A 106 12.57 -13.17 3.68
C LEU A 106 14.06 -13.13 4.01
N GLY A 107 14.66 -11.93 4.11
CA GLY A 107 16.11 -11.75 4.30
C GLY A 107 16.59 -11.88 5.75
N GLY A 108 15.71 -12.18 6.71
CA GLY A 108 16.06 -12.40 8.11
C GLY A 108 16.78 -11.21 8.77
N GLU A 109 17.78 -11.51 9.61
CA GLU A 109 18.51 -10.47 10.37
C GLU A 109 19.24 -9.45 9.46
N ALA A 110 19.74 -9.87 8.30
CA ALA A 110 20.41 -8.97 7.37
C ALA A 110 19.42 -7.91 6.83
N ALA A 111 18.20 -8.31 6.48
CA ALA A 111 17.16 -7.40 6.03
C ALA A 111 16.70 -6.45 7.15
N LEU A 112 16.61 -6.92 8.39
CA LEU A 112 16.30 -6.07 9.54
C LEU A 112 17.42 -5.05 9.84
N ALA A 113 18.68 -5.46 9.65
CA ALA A 113 19.82 -4.55 9.79
C ALA A 113 19.82 -3.46 8.70
N GLU A 114 19.51 -3.83 7.44
CA GLU A 114 19.35 -2.85 6.35
C GLU A 114 18.16 -1.92 6.60
N LEU A 115 17.04 -2.46 7.08
CA LEU A 115 15.89 -1.63 7.45
C LEU A 115 16.24 -0.62 8.55
N ALA A 116 16.99 -1.05 9.58
CA ALA A 116 17.48 -0.15 10.62
C ALA A 116 18.44 0.90 10.05
N ARG A 117 19.34 0.53 9.12
CA ARG A 117 20.21 1.50 8.42
C ARG A 117 19.38 2.53 7.66
N ALA A 118 18.37 2.08 6.92
CA ALA A 118 17.50 2.95 6.12
C ALA A 118 16.78 3.99 7.00
N VAL A 119 16.25 3.56 8.13
CA VAL A 119 15.54 4.45 9.06
C VAL A 119 16.50 5.35 9.84
N GLU A 120 17.53 4.77 10.50
CA GLU A 120 18.35 5.48 11.47
C GLU A 120 19.49 6.29 10.85
N LYS A 121 20.00 5.87 9.69
CA LYS A 121 21.15 6.52 9.02
C LYS A 121 20.73 7.32 7.80
N LEU A 122 19.75 6.85 7.03
CA LEU A 122 19.29 7.53 5.83
C LEU A 122 18.08 8.43 6.09
N GLY A 123 17.38 8.27 7.22
CA GLY A 123 16.24 9.10 7.61
C GLY A 123 14.95 8.78 6.87
N LEU A 124 14.81 7.54 6.37
CA LEU A 124 13.55 7.10 5.75
C LEU A 124 12.46 7.00 6.82
N PHE A 125 11.22 7.36 6.45
CA PHE A 125 10.09 7.36 7.37
C PHE A 125 8.91 6.58 6.81
N GLY A 126 8.62 5.44 7.43
CA GLY A 126 7.67 4.43 6.97
C GLY A 126 8.37 3.25 6.32
N ILE A 127 7.66 2.16 6.18
CA ILE A 127 8.15 0.91 5.59
C ILE A 127 7.19 0.53 4.47
N SER A 128 7.73 0.24 3.28
CA SER A 128 6.95 -0.23 2.14
C SER A 128 6.96 -1.76 2.09
N LEU A 129 5.79 -2.34 1.98
CA LEU A 129 5.57 -3.79 1.84
C LEU A 129 4.63 -4.06 0.67
N SER A 130 4.65 -5.30 0.20
CA SER A 130 3.58 -5.83 -0.65
C SER A 130 2.63 -6.70 0.19
N THR A 131 1.36 -6.81 -0.23
CA THR A 131 0.37 -7.72 0.36
C THR A 131 0.85 -9.16 0.45
N ASN A 132 1.72 -9.55 -0.49
CA ASN A 132 2.42 -10.83 -0.49
C ASN A 132 3.78 -10.72 -1.20
N LEU A 133 4.69 -11.62 -0.85
CA LEU A 133 5.94 -11.85 -1.55
C LEU A 133 6.01 -13.34 -1.92
N ASP A 134 6.01 -13.63 -3.23
CA ASP A 134 5.98 -15.00 -3.76
C ASP A 134 4.88 -15.90 -3.12
N GLY A 135 3.69 -15.31 -2.88
CA GLY A 135 2.53 -15.99 -2.31
C GLY A 135 2.50 -16.06 -0.77
N ARG A 136 3.54 -15.62 -0.07
CA ARG A 136 3.52 -15.41 1.38
C ARG A 136 2.90 -14.06 1.67
N ALA A 137 1.68 -14.06 2.19
CA ALA A 137 0.96 -12.83 2.51
C ALA A 137 1.30 -12.35 3.94
N LEU A 138 0.83 -11.14 4.29
CA LEU A 138 1.15 -10.48 5.56
C LEU A 138 0.63 -11.22 6.82
N ASP A 139 -0.11 -12.32 6.66
CA ASP A 139 -0.48 -13.24 7.74
C ASP A 139 0.63 -14.24 8.10
N ASP A 140 1.66 -14.37 7.25
CA ASP A 140 2.81 -15.24 7.54
C ASP A 140 3.68 -14.65 8.67
N PRO A 141 4.04 -15.43 9.70
CA PRO A 141 4.87 -14.95 10.81
C PRO A 141 6.21 -14.32 10.43
N VAL A 142 6.71 -14.57 9.22
CA VAL A 142 7.95 -13.97 8.71
C VAL A 142 7.91 -12.43 8.69
N TYR A 143 6.72 -11.82 8.65
CA TYR A 143 6.55 -10.38 8.68
C TYR A 143 6.54 -9.78 10.10
N GLU A 144 6.33 -10.58 11.13
CA GLU A 144 6.20 -10.08 12.51
C GLU A 144 7.38 -9.23 13.01
N PRO A 145 8.65 -9.58 12.71
CA PRO A 145 9.78 -8.72 13.09
C PRO A 145 9.71 -7.31 12.45
N ILE A 146 9.14 -7.20 11.25
CA ILE A 146 8.95 -5.91 10.58
C ILE A 146 7.81 -5.13 11.27
N PHE A 147 6.72 -5.79 11.65
CA PHE A 147 5.62 -5.16 12.40
C PHE A 147 6.10 -4.65 13.76
N GLU A 148 6.95 -5.41 14.44
CA GLU A 148 7.58 -5.00 15.70
C GLU A 148 8.42 -3.73 15.52
N ARG A 149 9.26 -3.66 14.46
CA ARG A 149 10.05 -2.47 14.13
C ARG A 149 9.16 -1.28 13.81
N ALA A 150 8.14 -1.44 12.97
CA ALA A 150 7.19 -0.38 12.62
C ALA A 150 6.49 0.17 13.87
N LYS A 151 6.06 -0.72 14.78
CA LYS A 151 5.44 -0.35 16.06
C LYS A 151 6.40 0.41 16.97
N SER A 152 7.63 -0.09 17.14
CA SER A 152 8.65 0.52 18.01
C SER A 152 9.07 1.92 17.52
N TRP A 153 9.16 2.11 16.20
CA TRP A 153 9.47 3.41 15.60
C TRP A 153 8.25 4.31 15.38
N ASN A 154 7.05 3.82 15.71
CA ASN A 154 5.77 4.51 15.46
C ASN A 154 5.60 4.94 13.98
N MET A 155 6.01 4.08 13.05
CA MET A 155 6.00 4.32 11.61
C MET A 155 4.87 3.61 10.89
N PRO A 156 4.33 4.16 9.78
CA PRO A 156 3.35 3.48 8.95
C PRO A 156 4.01 2.38 8.10
N LEU A 157 3.21 1.35 7.83
CA LEU A 157 3.46 0.31 6.83
C LEU A 157 2.62 0.61 5.60
N TRP A 158 3.26 1.00 4.50
CA TRP A 158 2.61 1.24 3.21
C TRP A 158 2.51 -0.07 2.47
N VAL A 159 1.30 -0.59 2.32
CA VAL A 159 1.05 -1.92 1.75
C VAL A 159 0.50 -1.77 0.34
N HIS A 160 1.31 -2.15 -0.65
CA HIS A 160 0.94 -2.15 -2.05
C HIS A 160 0.46 -3.56 -2.45
N PRO A 161 -0.53 -3.71 -3.35
CA PRO A 161 -0.89 -5.02 -3.92
C PRO A 161 0.35 -5.73 -4.48
N GLY A 162 0.50 -7.00 -4.14
CA GLY A 162 1.57 -7.85 -4.64
C GLY A 162 1.30 -8.35 -6.05
N GLN A 163 2.13 -9.28 -6.49
CA GLN A 163 1.83 -10.07 -7.69
C GLN A 163 0.86 -11.19 -7.31
N VAL A 164 -0.28 -11.24 -7.96
CA VAL A 164 -1.16 -12.42 -7.85
C VAL A 164 -0.35 -13.64 -8.28
N PRO A 165 -0.33 -14.74 -7.50
CA PRO A 165 0.49 -15.92 -7.81
C PRO A 165 0.29 -16.38 -9.25
N GLN A 166 1.37 -16.75 -9.94
CA GLN A 166 1.34 -17.06 -11.38
C GLN A 166 0.27 -18.09 -11.77
N ALA A 167 0.05 -19.09 -10.93
CA ALA A 167 -1.00 -20.09 -11.13
C ALA A 167 -2.40 -19.46 -11.16
N TRP A 168 -2.66 -18.46 -10.34
CA TRP A 168 -3.91 -17.71 -10.32
C TRP A 168 -4.03 -16.76 -11.50
N GLN A 169 -2.92 -16.10 -11.86
CA GLN A 169 -2.89 -15.25 -13.06
C GLN A 169 -3.30 -16.05 -14.30
N GLN A 170 -2.77 -17.28 -14.45
CA GLN A 170 -3.12 -18.17 -15.55
C GLN A 170 -4.56 -18.68 -15.46
N ALA A 171 -4.98 -19.18 -14.29
CA ALA A 171 -6.33 -19.74 -14.09
C ALA A 171 -7.44 -18.71 -14.27
N LEU A 172 -7.22 -17.46 -13.87
CA LEU A 172 -8.17 -16.36 -13.94
C LEU A 172 -7.99 -15.50 -15.20
N GLY A 173 -7.02 -15.80 -16.06
CA GLY A 173 -6.72 -14.99 -17.24
C GLY A 173 -6.22 -13.58 -16.93
N LEU A 174 -5.59 -13.36 -15.76
CA LEU A 174 -5.11 -12.06 -15.31
C LEU A 174 -3.82 -11.61 -16.02
N ASN A 175 -3.76 -11.79 -17.32
CA ASN A 175 -2.57 -11.54 -18.15
C ASN A 175 -2.62 -10.23 -18.93
N ASN A 176 -3.67 -9.44 -18.75
CA ASN A 176 -3.82 -8.14 -19.35
C ASN A 176 -4.08 -7.04 -18.30
N ARG A 177 -3.91 -5.76 -18.71
CA ARG A 177 -4.04 -4.62 -17.82
C ARG A 177 -5.37 -4.56 -17.09
N TYR A 178 -6.46 -4.76 -17.80
CA TYR A 178 -7.81 -4.59 -17.22
C TYR A 178 -8.09 -5.60 -16.12
N LEU A 179 -7.69 -6.85 -16.34
CA LEU A 179 -7.89 -7.92 -15.36
C LEU A 179 -6.85 -7.84 -14.25
N ASN A 180 -5.59 -7.55 -14.55
CA ASN A 180 -4.55 -7.48 -13.52
C ASN A 180 -4.75 -6.28 -12.57
N SER A 181 -4.85 -5.07 -13.10
CA SER A 181 -5.01 -3.86 -12.27
C SER A 181 -6.43 -3.67 -11.78
N GLY A 182 -7.45 -3.94 -12.63
CA GLY A 182 -8.86 -3.71 -12.29
C GLY A 182 -9.49 -4.79 -11.44
N VAL A 183 -8.91 -6.01 -11.40
CA VAL A 183 -9.44 -7.14 -10.64
C VAL A 183 -8.37 -7.74 -9.73
N GLY A 184 -7.20 -8.05 -10.29
CA GLY A 184 -6.15 -8.79 -9.58
C GLY A 184 -5.65 -8.06 -8.33
N PHE A 185 -5.30 -6.79 -8.44
CA PHE A 185 -4.82 -5.99 -7.32
C PHE A 185 -5.89 -5.81 -6.25
N LEU A 186 -7.13 -5.49 -6.66
CA LEU A 186 -8.24 -5.33 -5.71
C LEU A 186 -8.59 -6.64 -5.00
N LEU A 187 -8.47 -7.77 -5.69
CA LEU A 187 -8.65 -9.10 -5.11
C LEU A 187 -7.53 -9.42 -4.12
N ASP A 188 -6.29 -9.10 -4.46
CA ASP A 188 -5.11 -9.37 -3.64
C ASP A 188 -5.15 -8.56 -2.33
N ASP A 189 -5.49 -7.27 -2.38
CA ASP A 189 -5.70 -6.43 -1.19
C ASP A 189 -6.77 -7.03 -0.28
N MET A 190 -7.93 -7.37 -0.83
CA MET A 190 -9.01 -7.97 -0.05
C MET A 190 -8.59 -9.31 0.58
N LEU A 191 -7.95 -10.19 -0.18
CA LEU A 191 -7.48 -11.49 0.33
C LEU A 191 -6.46 -11.33 1.45
N CYS A 192 -5.51 -10.38 1.30
CA CYS A 192 -4.54 -10.07 2.33
C CYS A 192 -5.24 -9.61 3.61
N LEU A 193 -6.15 -8.64 3.52
CA LEU A 193 -6.89 -8.13 4.68
C LEU A 193 -7.69 -9.22 5.40
N VAL A 194 -8.43 -10.05 4.65
CA VAL A 194 -9.21 -11.16 5.23
C VAL A 194 -8.29 -12.19 5.90
N LYS A 195 -7.16 -12.55 5.29
CA LYS A 195 -6.17 -13.45 5.89
C LYS A 195 -5.58 -12.87 7.18
N MET A 196 -5.22 -11.58 7.19
CA MET A 196 -4.72 -10.92 8.39
C MET A 196 -5.75 -10.91 9.53
N ILE A 197 -7.04 -10.71 9.22
CA ILE A 197 -8.13 -10.82 10.20
C ILE A 197 -8.21 -12.25 10.76
N THR A 198 -8.34 -13.24 9.88
CA THR A 198 -8.57 -14.64 10.30
C THR A 198 -7.35 -15.29 10.95
N ALA A 199 -6.14 -14.75 10.71
CA ALA A 199 -4.91 -15.16 11.39
C ALA A 199 -4.62 -14.34 12.66
N ASN A 200 -5.56 -13.52 13.15
CA ASN A 200 -5.42 -12.64 14.34
C ASN A 200 -4.23 -11.66 14.25
N VAL A 201 -3.80 -11.27 13.04
CA VAL A 201 -2.67 -10.32 12.90
C VAL A 201 -3.03 -8.98 13.50
N PHE A 202 -4.22 -8.45 13.18
CA PHE A 202 -4.65 -7.16 13.71
C PHE A 202 -4.84 -7.18 15.23
N ASP A 203 -5.26 -8.30 15.81
CA ASP A 203 -5.43 -8.42 17.27
C ASP A 203 -4.07 -8.41 17.97
N ARG A 204 -3.08 -9.18 17.46
CA ARG A 204 -1.72 -9.19 18.01
C ARG A 204 -0.96 -7.88 17.78
N TRP A 205 -1.17 -7.26 16.65
CA TRP A 205 -0.47 -6.05 16.23
C TRP A 205 -1.35 -4.81 16.23
N TRP A 206 -2.36 -4.77 17.12
CA TRP A 206 -3.23 -3.59 17.24
C TRP A 206 -2.42 -2.32 17.52
N GLY A 207 -2.69 -1.29 16.73
CA GLY A 207 -1.98 0.00 16.79
C GLY A 207 -0.79 0.12 15.83
N VAL A 208 -0.38 -0.96 15.13
CA VAL A 208 0.48 -0.84 13.95
C VAL A 208 -0.29 -0.12 12.85
N LYS A 209 0.36 0.86 12.21
CA LYS A 209 -0.27 1.76 11.24
C LYS A 209 -0.20 1.16 9.84
N PHE A 210 -1.02 0.17 9.53
CA PHE A 210 -1.13 -0.37 8.16
C PHE A 210 -1.91 0.58 7.27
N VAL A 211 -1.41 0.85 6.06
CA VAL A 211 -2.05 1.65 5.02
C VAL A 211 -2.10 0.83 3.74
N PHE A 212 -3.29 0.39 3.35
CA PHE A 212 -3.52 -0.39 2.13
C PHE A 212 -3.91 0.51 0.97
N CYS A 213 -3.55 0.11 -0.24
CA CYS A 213 -3.92 0.82 -1.45
C CYS A 213 -5.40 0.60 -1.84
N GLN A 214 -5.89 1.41 -2.77
CA GLN A 214 -7.11 1.17 -3.56
C GLN A 214 -8.35 0.85 -2.71
N LEU A 215 -8.57 1.60 -1.61
CA LEU A 215 -9.65 1.41 -0.63
C LEU A 215 -9.65 0.01 0.04
N GLY A 216 -8.52 -0.73 0.03
CA GLY A 216 -8.48 -2.11 0.52
C GLY A 216 -9.16 -3.10 -0.42
N GLY A 217 -9.16 -2.80 -1.70
CA GLY A 217 -9.70 -3.63 -2.77
C GLY A 217 -11.21 -3.81 -2.71
N PHE A 218 -11.69 -5.03 -2.83
CA PHE A 218 -13.12 -5.35 -2.76
C PHE A 218 -13.68 -5.46 -1.33
N LEU A 219 -12.86 -5.29 -0.29
CA LEU A 219 -13.30 -5.51 1.10
C LEU A 219 -14.50 -4.65 1.49
N PRO A 220 -14.55 -3.32 1.22
CA PRO A 220 -15.70 -2.51 1.59
C PRO A 220 -17.02 -3.01 0.96
N PHE A 221 -16.98 -3.36 -0.30
CA PHE A 221 -18.16 -3.89 -1.00
C PHE A 221 -18.63 -5.24 -0.45
N THR A 222 -17.71 -6.09 0.01
CA THR A 222 -18.00 -7.45 0.48
C THR A 222 -18.19 -7.54 1.99
N MET A 223 -18.06 -6.44 2.73
CA MET A 223 -18.07 -6.38 4.20
C MET A 223 -19.28 -7.09 4.82
N GLY A 224 -20.48 -6.80 4.35
CA GLY A 224 -21.70 -7.43 4.86
C GLY A 224 -21.73 -8.95 4.63
N ARG A 225 -21.11 -9.42 3.54
CA ARG A 225 -20.99 -10.86 3.27
C ARG A 225 -20.04 -11.53 4.27
N PHE A 226 -18.90 -10.91 4.58
CA PHE A 226 -17.97 -11.44 5.58
C PHE A 226 -18.56 -11.40 6.99
N ASP A 227 -19.26 -10.34 7.38
CA ASP A 227 -19.97 -10.27 8.67
C ASP A 227 -20.96 -11.44 8.82
N GLN A 228 -21.70 -11.79 7.75
CA GLN A 228 -22.60 -12.96 7.77
C GLN A 228 -21.85 -14.28 7.94
N GLN A 229 -20.72 -14.48 7.23
CA GLN A 229 -19.92 -15.69 7.38
C GLN A 229 -19.37 -15.84 8.80
N PHE A 230 -18.86 -14.75 9.39
CA PHE A 230 -18.40 -14.74 10.78
C PHE A 230 -19.54 -15.07 11.76
N PHE A 231 -20.74 -14.54 11.51
CA PHE A 231 -21.91 -14.87 12.32
C PHE A 231 -22.27 -16.37 12.22
N PHE A 232 -22.25 -16.96 11.03
CA PHE A 232 -22.48 -18.38 10.86
C PHE A 232 -21.43 -19.22 11.59
N GLU A 233 -20.17 -18.88 11.45
CA GLU A 233 -19.07 -19.59 12.09
C GLU A 233 -19.16 -19.53 13.61
N ARG A 234 -19.47 -18.36 14.19
CA ARG A 234 -19.73 -18.23 15.64
C ARG A 234 -20.82 -19.20 16.08
N ARG A 235 -21.93 -19.29 15.38
CA ARG A 235 -23.02 -20.21 15.71
C ARG A 235 -22.59 -21.67 15.68
N VAL A 236 -21.71 -22.06 14.76
CA VAL A 236 -21.15 -23.43 14.72
C VAL A 236 -20.35 -23.69 15.99
N TYR A 237 -19.44 -22.79 16.36
CA TYR A 237 -18.65 -22.92 17.59
C TYR A 237 -19.54 -23.00 18.84
N GLU A 238 -20.58 -22.17 18.95
CA GLU A 238 -21.57 -22.20 20.02
C GLU A 238 -22.31 -23.53 20.11
N GLN A 239 -22.78 -24.06 18.97
CA GLN A 239 -23.46 -25.37 18.90
C GLN A 239 -22.54 -26.53 19.31
N GLU A 240 -21.29 -26.47 18.91
CA GLU A 240 -20.25 -27.45 19.24
C GLU A 240 -19.69 -27.27 20.66
N LYS A 241 -20.10 -26.23 21.38
CA LYS A 241 -19.57 -25.82 22.70
C LYS A 241 -18.06 -25.66 22.71
N ARG A 242 -17.50 -25.14 21.61
CA ARG A 242 -16.09 -24.82 21.46
C ARG A 242 -15.83 -23.35 21.81
N PRO A 243 -14.63 -23.02 22.36
CA PRO A 243 -14.26 -21.64 22.59
C PRO A 243 -14.12 -20.91 21.23
N LEU A 244 -14.63 -19.66 21.17
CA LEU A 244 -14.48 -18.82 19.98
C LEU A 244 -13.02 -18.45 19.77
N PRO A 245 -12.48 -18.59 18.56
CA PRO A 245 -11.20 -17.99 18.20
C PRO A 245 -11.26 -16.46 18.35
N GLU A 246 -10.09 -15.84 18.52
CA GLU A 246 -10.00 -14.41 18.81
C GLU A 246 -10.62 -13.57 17.69
N TYR A 247 -10.33 -13.88 16.40
CA TYR A 247 -10.88 -13.16 15.26
C TYR A 247 -12.42 -13.20 15.17
N LEU A 248 -13.06 -14.20 15.77
CA LEU A 248 -14.53 -14.29 15.85
C LEU A 248 -15.13 -13.50 17.02
N GLN A 249 -14.33 -12.94 17.92
CA GLN A 249 -14.83 -12.14 19.03
C GLN A 249 -15.28 -10.74 18.60
N ARG A 250 -14.82 -10.27 17.42
CA ARG A 250 -15.20 -9.00 16.81
C ARG A 250 -16.03 -9.21 15.55
N ARG A 251 -16.79 -8.20 15.16
CA ARG A 251 -17.38 -8.15 13.81
C ARG A 251 -16.30 -7.76 12.82
N VAL A 252 -16.43 -8.21 11.56
CA VAL A 252 -15.44 -7.87 10.51
C VAL A 252 -15.33 -6.36 10.32
N VAL A 253 -16.45 -5.62 10.39
CA VAL A 253 -16.47 -4.16 10.26
C VAL A 253 -15.66 -3.45 11.36
N GLU A 254 -15.48 -4.04 12.53
CA GLU A 254 -14.70 -3.46 13.63
C GLU A 254 -13.20 -3.47 13.29
N TYR A 255 -12.73 -4.43 12.48
CA TYR A 255 -11.35 -4.48 11.99
C TYR A 255 -11.02 -3.35 11.02
N CYS A 256 -12.00 -2.69 10.39
CA CYS A 256 -11.77 -1.50 9.58
C CYS A 256 -11.17 -0.33 10.38
N GLN A 257 -11.15 -0.42 11.71
CA GLN A 257 -10.45 0.55 12.58
C GLN A 257 -8.98 0.19 12.81
N ALA A 258 -8.52 -0.97 12.39
CA ALA A 258 -7.15 -1.43 12.58
C ALA A 258 -6.18 -1.01 11.45
N PHE A 259 -6.70 -0.52 10.32
CA PHE A 259 -5.90 -0.12 9.16
C PHE A 259 -6.45 1.14 8.49
N TYR A 260 -5.67 1.70 7.60
CA TYR A 260 -6.03 2.81 6.72
C TYR A 260 -6.07 2.32 5.28
N VAL A 261 -6.76 3.08 4.42
CA VAL A 261 -6.78 2.84 2.97
C VAL A 261 -6.58 4.15 2.21
N ASP A 262 -6.01 4.07 1.01
CA ASP A 262 -5.92 5.25 0.14
C ASP A 262 -7.06 5.31 -0.88
N THR A 263 -7.20 6.47 -1.51
CA THR A 263 -8.25 6.76 -2.49
C THR A 263 -7.84 6.50 -3.93
N HIS A 264 -6.72 5.83 -4.18
CA HIS A 264 -6.22 5.67 -5.55
C HIS A 264 -7.29 5.11 -6.49
N THR A 265 -7.48 5.77 -7.63
CA THR A 265 -8.46 5.47 -8.71
C THR A 265 -9.91 5.24 -8.26
N ALA A 266 -10.27 5.59 -7.03
CA ALA A 266 -11.63 5.43 -6.54
C ALA A 266 -12.55 6.51 -7.09
N ASP A 267 -13.72 6.12 -7.59
CA ASP A 267 -14.80 7.05 -7.88
C ASP A 267 -15.62 7.37 -6.61
N ALA A 268 -16.52 8.34 -6.71
CA ALA A 268 -17.33 8.78 -5.59
C ALA A 268 -18.21 7.66 -5.00
N SER A 269 -18.63 6.67 -5.77
CA SER A 269 -19.43 5.53 -5.28
C SER A 269 -18.60 4.57 -4.47
N ALA A 270 -17.37 4.27 -4.90
CA ALA A 270 -16.45 3.43 -4.16
C ALA A 270 -16.01 4.08 -2.83
N ILE A 271 -15.73 5.40 -2.86
CA ILE A 271 -15.38 6.15 -1.64
C ILE A 271 -16.55 6.14 -0.64
N ARG A 272 -17.81 6.33 -1.10
CA ARG A 272 -18.97 6.21 -0.22
C ARG A 272 -19.10 4.82 0.39
N CYS A 273 -18.91 3.76 -0.41
CA CYS A 273 -18.92 2.39 0.08
C CYS A 273 -17.87 2.17 1.20
N ALA A 274 -16.65 2.71 1.02
CA ALA A 274 -15.62 2.63 2.05
C ALA A 274 -15.99 3.43 3.31
N LEU A 275 -16.57 4.62 3.16
CA LEU A 275 -17.02 5.46 4.28
C LEU A 275 -18.12 4.78 5.12
N ASP A 276 -18.98 3.98 4.51
CA ASP A 276 -20.00 3.21 5.22
C ASP A 276 -19.38 2.11 6.11
N CYS A 277 -18.16 1.69 5.82
CA CYS A 277 -17.45 0.63 6.54
C CYS A 277 -16.47 1.17 7.58
N MET A 278 -15.68 2.22 7.25
CA MET A 278 -14.50 2.57 8.05
C MET A 278 -14.40 4.04 8.49
N SER A 279 -15.32 4.90 8.14
CA SER A 279 -15.28 6.34 8.38
C SER A 279 -14.12 7.08 7.68
N ALA A 280 -14.26 8.42 7.57
CA ALA A 280 -13.24 9.28 6.97
C ALA A 280 -11.91 9.30 7.77
N ASP A 281 -11.89 8.86 9.03
CA ASP A 281 -10.68 8.80 9.86
C ASP A 281 -9.67 7.72 9.40
N ARG A 282 -10.07 6.84 8.49
CA ARG A 282 -9.26 5.71 8.01
C ARG A 282 -8.94 5.79 6.52
N ILE A 283 -9.26 6.89 5.86
CA ILE A 283 -9.00 7.09 4.43
C ILE A 283 -7.96 8.20 4.26
N VAL A 284 -6.98 7.98 3.39
CA VAL A 284 -5.97 8.96 2.99
C VAL A 284 -6.00 9.19 1.48
N LEU A 285 -5.50 10.32 1.02
CA LEU A 285 -5.38 10.61 -0.41
C LEU A 285 -4.22 9.79 -1.01
N GLY A 286 -4.43 9.18 -2.18
CA GLY A 286 -3.42 8.46 -2.94
C GLY A 286 -3.55 8.66 -4.44
N GLY A 287 -2.45 8.95 -5.13
CA GLY A 287 -2.39 9.25 -6.55
C GLY A 287 -1.83 8.14 -7.44
N ASP A 288 -0.91 7.32 -6.92
CA ASP A 288 -0.20 6.23 -7.64
C ASP A 288 0.64 6.73 -8.84
N TYR A 289 1.20 7.93 -8.73
CA TYR A 289 2.10 8.42 -9.76
C TYR A 289 3.45 7.65 -9.68
N PRO A 290 4.08 7.28 -10.80
CA PRO A 290 3.71 7.52 -12.19
C PRO A 290 2.99 6.33 -12.88
N ILE A 291 2.61 5.28 -12.16
CA ILE A 291 1.80 4.18 -12.73
C ILE A 291 0.48 4.73 -13.28
N SER A 292 -0.15 5.60 -12.51
CA SER A 292 -1.31 6.35 -12.94
C SER A 292 -0.87 7.72 -13.45
N PRO A 293 -1.10 8.03 -14.76
CA PRO A 293 -0.89 9.37 -15.28
C PRO A 293 -1.63 10.44 -14.44
N PRO A 294 -1.14 11.69 -14.43
CA PRO A 294 -1.70 12.75 -13.60
C PRO A 294 -3.22 12.92 -13.69
N GLU A 295 -3.80 12.70 -14.85
CA GLU A 295 -5.24 12.84 -15.13
C GLU A 295 -6.06 11.68 -14.56
N ILE A 296 -5.45 10.49 -14.38
CA ILE A 296 -6.10 9.28 -13.84
C ILE A 296 -5.82 9.16 -12.34
N GLY A 297 -4.66 9.57 -11.86
CA GLY A 297 -4.32 9.62 -10.43
C GLY A 297 -5.03 10.76 -9.70
N LEU A 298 -4.29 11.74 -9.21
CA LEU A 298 -4.84 12.87 -8.45
C LEU A 298 -5.87 13.68 -9.24
N GLY A 299 -5.67 13.88 -10.54
CA GLY A 299 -6.59 14.61 -11.41
C GLY A 299 -7.97 13.98 -11.53
N TYR A 300 -8.07 12.66 -11.35
CA TYR A 300 -9.35 11.95 -11.24
C TYR A 300 -9.87 11.93 -9.81
N THR A 301 -9.05 11.55 -8.85
CA THR A 301 -9.46 11.29 -7.46
C THR A 301 -9.93 12.55 -6.72
N ILE A 302 -9.21 13.66 -6.85
CA ILE A 302 -9.58 14.91 -6.15
C ILE A 302 -11.00 15.37 -6.53
N PRO A 303 -11.40 15.47 -7.82
CA PRO A 303 -12.77 15.77 -8.20
C PRO A 303 -13.83 14.75 -7.74
N GLN A 304 -13.43 13.48 -7.50
CA GLN A 304 -14.40 12.52 -6.94
C GLN A 304 -14.74 12.85 -5.48
N LEU A 305 -13.79 13.35 -4.70
CA LEU A 305 -14.06 13.80 -3.32
C LEU A 305 -15.13 14.89 -3.27
N ASP A 306 -15.22 15.77 -4.29
CA ASP A 306 -16.29 16.78 -4.40
C ASP A 306 -17.67 16.14 -4.56
N LYS A 307 -17.75 14.99 -5.23
CA LYS A 307 -19.02 14.29 -5.55
C LYS A 307 -19.49 13.35 -4.43
N VAL A 308 -18.64 13.06 -3.44
CA VAL A 308 -18.97 12.15 -2.32
C VAL A 308 -20.02 12.77 -1.40
N GLY A 309 -20.00 14.10 -1.22
CA GLY A 309 -20.85 14.80 -0.25
C GLY A 309 -20.25 14.82 1.16
N LEU A 310 -18.92 14.84 1.27
CA LEU A 310 -18.20 14.92 2.54
C LEU A 310 -18.48 16.25 3.27
N SER A 311 -18.49 16.19 4.61
CA SER A 311 -18.32 17.39 5.41
C SER A 311 -16.94 18.01 5.17
N SER A 312 -16.77 19.32 5.39
CA SER A 312 -15.46 19.98 5.30
C SER A 312 -14.42 19.33 6.22
N THR A 313 -14.85 18.87 7.39
CA THR A 313 -14.01 18.17 8.36
C THR A 313 -13.54 16.82 7.83
N ASP A 314 -14.43 16.00 7.29
CA ASP A 314 -14.08 14.67 6.78
C ASP A 314 -13.22 14.76 5.52
N ARG A 315 -13.49 15.76 4.67
CA ARG A 315 -12.63 16.05 3.53
C ARG A 315 -11.20 16.41 3.98
N ALA A 316 -11.06 17.30 4.94
CA ALA A 316 -9.77 17.69 5.47
C ALA A 316 -8.99 16.51 6.11
N LYS A 317 -9.71 15.55 6.73
CA LYS A 317 -9.09 14.31 7.22
C LYS A 317 -8.49 13.49 6.07
N ILE A 318 -9.23 13.26 5.01
CA ILE A 318 -8.79 12.46 3.85
C ILE A 318 -7.63 13.14 3.14
N GLU A 319 -7.75 14.45 2.88
CA GLU A 319 -6.77 15.21 2.11
C GLU A 319 -5.42 15.43 2.83
N ARG A 320 -5.44 15.46 4.17
CA ARG A 320 -4.24 15.76 4.95
C ARG A 320 -4.24 15.17 6.37
N GLY A 321 -5.34 15.33 7.12
CA GLY A 321 -5.34 15.13 8.57
C GLY A 321 -4.90 13.74 9.01
N ASN A 322 -5.36 12.71 8.31
CA ASN A 322 -5.01 11.32 8.61
C ASN A 322 -3.54 11.02 8.24
N ALA A 323 -3.10 11.50 7.07
CA ALA A 323 -1.70 11.39 6.67
C ALA A 323 -0.77 12.11 7.65
N SER A 324 -1.15 13.32 8.12
CA SER A 324 -0.37 14.04 9.14
C SER A 324 -0.20 13.22 10.43
N LYS A 325 -1.28 12.57 10.91
CA LYS A 325 -1.22 11.68 12.09
C LYS A 325 -0.32 10.46 11.84
N LEU A 326 -0.45 9.82 10.68
CA LEU A 326 0.38 8.67 10.29
C LEU A 326 1.87 9.03 10.27
N LEU A 327 2.18 10.21 9.74
CA LEU A 327 3.52 10.72 9.51
C LEU A 327 4.10 11.51 10.70
N ASN A 328 3.38 11.58 11.83
CA ASN A 328 3.75 12.34 13.01
C ASN A 328 4.08 13.83 12.69
N LEU A 329 3.37 14.42 11.71
CA LEU A 329 3.52 15.82 11.35
C LEU A 329 2.72 16.71 12.29
N PRO A 330 3.18 17.97 12.50
CA PRO A 330 2.47 18.94 13.32
C PRO A 330 1.12 19.36 12.74
#